data_54e7cbc6f972101b58980fa7d49a3a4f
#
_entry.id   54e7cbc6f972101b58980fa7d49a3a4f
#
_cell.length_a   1.000
_cell.length_b   1.000
_cell.length_c   1.000
_cell.angle_alpha   90.00
_cell.angle_beta   90.00
_cell.angle_gamma   90.00
#
_symmetry.space_group_name_H-M   'P 1'
#
loop_
_entity.id
_entity.type
_entity.pdbx_description
1 polymer ?
#
loop_
_entity_poly.entity_id
_entity_poly.type
_entity_poly.pdbx_seq_one_letter_code
_entity_poly.pdbx_strand_id
1 'polypeptide(L)'
;RDLVEKEIAAGLKSVTDGEFRRAYWHLDFFWGFGGIDHVQAAQGYQFHDETTKADSALVVGKITGANHPFVEHYKFLRDLVADVDGVEPKYTIPAPAQFYFELIRDAEHVEQLNTIYPDFAAVREDIKQAYLQVIQDLYDAGLRTLQVDDCTWGVLVDDNFLTAWGAAQGKSKDEVRRELADLFLTFNNDVYQNVPAGLTVNTHVCRGNFHSTWASSGGYAPIAKELLGEEAVNAYFLEFDTDRAGGFEPLAEVTPGKGVVLGLLTSK
;
A
#
# COMPACT_ATOMS: atom_id res chain seq x y z
N ARG A 1 -16.59 -17.18 -2.51
CA ARG A 1 -16.61 -18.38 -3.38
C ARG A 1 -17.02 -17.98 -4.78
N ASP A 2 -18.25 -17.48 -4.96
CA ASP A 2 -18.81 -17.10 -6.27
C ASP A 2 -17.89 -16.18 -7.09
N LEU A 3 -17.15 -15.24 -6.45
CA LEU A 3 -16.18 -14.40 -7.12
C LEU A 3 -15.05 -15.26 -7.71
N VAL A 4 -14.41 -16.11 -6.90
CA VAL A 4 -13.29 -16.96 -7.32
C VAL A 4 -13.71 -17.88 -8.47
N GLU A 5 -14.91 -18.46 -8.41
CA GLU A 5 -15.48 -19.25 -9.50
C GLU A 5 -15.63 -18.44 -10.80
N LYS A 6 -16.06 -17.18 -10.70
CA LYS A 6 -16.17 -16.26 -11.84
C LYS A 6 -14.81 -15.83 -12.39
N GLU A 7 -13.83 -15.56 -11.52
CA GLU A 7 -12.45 -15.25 -11.91
C GLU A 7 -11.84 -16.40 -12.72
N ILE A 8 -11.99 -17.65 -12.22
CA ILE A 8 -11.53 -18.86 -12.90
C ILE A 8 -12.26 -19.04 -14.24
N ALA A 9 -13.58 -18.89 -14.26
CA ALA A 9 -14.37 -19.03 -15.48
C ALA A 9 -14.03 -17.95 -16.53
N ALA A 10 -13.60 -16.77 -16.10
CA ALA A 10 -13.09 -15.70 -16.97
C ALA A 10 -11.64 -15.98 -17.47
N GLY A 11 -11.00 -17.06 -17.02
CA GLY A 11 -9.66 -17.47 -17.46
C GLY A 11 -8.53 -16.85 -16.66
N LEU A 12 -8.80 -16.18 -15.53
CA LEU A 12 -7.77 -15.65 -14.67
C LEU A 12 -6.96 -16.80 -14.03
N LYS A 13 -5.64 -16.63 -14.01
CA LYS A 13 -4.70 -17.57 -13.42
C LYS A 13 -4.24 -17.15 -12.02
N SER A 14 -4.42 -15.89 -11.70
CA SER A 14 -4.18 -15.31 -10.37
C SER A 14 -5.51 -14.77 -9.87
N VAL A 15 -6.01 -15.34 -8.78
CA VAL A 15 -7.34 -15.01 -8.22
C VAL A 15 -7.21 -14.37 -6.85
N THR A 16 -8.21 -13.56 -6.49
CA THR A 16 -8.26 -12.82 -5.22
C THR A 16 -9.54 -13.15 -4.44
N ASP A 17 -9.61 -12.75 -3.18
CA ASP A 17 -10.83 -12.87 -2.39
C ASP A 17 -11.80 -11.68 -2.58
N GLY A 18 -11.41 -10.70 -3.42
CA GLY A 18 -12.17 -9.47 -3.66
C GLY A 18 -12.27 -8.57 -2.44
N GLU A 19 -11.48 -8.83 -1.41
CA GLU A 19 -11.42 -8.05 -0.16
C GLU A 19 -12.77 -7.95 0.59
N PHE A 20 -13.69 -8.89 0.36
CA PHE A 20 -15.04 -8.87 0.95
C PHE A 20 -15.06 -8.91 2.50
N ARG A 21 -13.92 -9.19 3.13
CA ARG A 21 -13.80 -9.16 4.60
C ARG A 21 -13.32 -7.82 5.13
N ARG A 22 -13.00 -6.86 4.25
CA ARG A 22 -12.44 -5.55 4.62
C ARG A 22 -13.51 -4.47 4.50
N ALA A 23 -13.60 -3.60 5.49
CA ALA A 23 -14.33 -2.34 5.38
C ALA A 23 -13.47 -1.28 4.67
N TYR A 24 -12.16 -1.28 4.97
CA TYR A 24 -11.13 -0.49 4.31
C TYR A 24 -10.01 -1.41 3.85
N TRP A 25 -9.52 -1.22 2.62
CA TRP A 25 -8.45 -2.03 2.06
C TRP A 25 -7.15 -2.01 2.90
N HIS A 26 -6.87 -0.90 3.61
CA HIS A 26 -5.66 -0.66 4.39
C HIS A 26 -5.89 -0.69 5.91
N LEU A 27 -6.91 -0.01 6.44
CA LEU A 27 -7.11 0.09 7.89
C LEU A 27 -7.39 -1.27 8.55
N ASP A 28 -8.16 -2.14 7.88
CA ASP A 28 -8.40 -3.51 8.39
C ASP A 28 -7.10 -4.30 8.55
N PHE A 29 -6.10 -4.04 7.69
CA PHE A 29 -4.77 -4.62 7.86
C PHE A 29 -4.03 -3.98 9.03
N PHE A 30 -4.04 -2.66 9.14
CA PHE A 30 -3.35 -1.97 10.23
C PHE A 30 -3.89 -2.34 11.61
N TRP A 31 -5.21 -2.47 11.75
CA TRP A 31 -5.85 -2.94 12.98
C TRP A 31 -5.51 -4.39 13.34
N GLY A 32 -4.97 -5.15 12.42
CA GLY A 32 -4.46 -6.49 12.65
C GLY A 32 -3.12 -6.53 13.37
N PHE A 33 -2.37 -5.43 13.40
CA PHE A 33 -1.11 -5.35 14.13
C PHE A 33 -1.35 -5.19 15.64
N GLY A 34 -0.52 -5.87 16.46
CA GLY A 34 -0.44 -5.57 17.89
C GLY A 34 0.06 -4.14 18.10
N GLY A 35 -0.45 -3.46 19.12
CA GLY A 35 -0.09 -2.08 19.44
C GLY A 35 -0.81 -1.00 18.61
N ILE A 36 -1.81 -1.38 17.81
CA ILE A 36 -2.62 -0.48 16.99
C ILE A 36 -4.09 -0.60 17.39
N ASP A 37 -4.74 0.54 17.63
CA ASP A 37 -6.16 0.62 17.91
C ASP A 37 -6.94 1.26 16.75
N HIS A 38 -8.20 0.85 16.61
CA HIS A 38 -9.19 1.50 15.77
C HIS A 38 -9.75 2.73 16.47
N VAL A 39 -9.57 3.89 15.86
CA VAL A 39 -10.05 5.17 16.41
C VAL A 39 -10.84 5.96 15.36
N GLN A 40 -11.48 7.05 15.81
CA GLN A 40 -12.07 8.07 14.93
C GLN A 40 -11.15 9.27 14.94
N ALA A 41 -10.60 9.63 13.78
CA ALA A 41 -9.83 10.85 13.61
C ALA A 41 -10.73 12.09 13.52
N ALA A 42 -10.15 13.28 13.47
CA ALA A 42 -10.90 14.53 13.29
C ALA A 42 -11.59 14.61 11.91
N GLN A 43 -10.99 13.98 10.89
CA GLN A 43 -11.50 13.98 9.51
C GLN A 43 -11.21 12.64 8.83
N GLY A 44 -12.10 12.24 7.91
CA GLY A 44 -11.87 11.13 6.98
C GLY A 44 -10.89 11.50 5.86
N TYR A 45 -10.60 10.55 5.00
CA TYR A 45 -9.78 10.79 3.82
C TYR A 45 -10.54 11.67 2.81
N GLN A 46 -9.83 12.64 2.24
CA GLN A 46 -10.39 13.56 1.27
C GLN A 46 -10.20 13.01 -0.14
N PHE A 47 -11.30 12.92 -0.87
CA PHE A 47 -11.34 12.65 -2.30
C PHE A 47 -11.82 13.89 -3.04
N HIS A 48 -11.77 13.91 -4.36
CA HIS A 48 -12.10 15.09 -5.16
C HIS A 48 -13.50 15.66 -4.81
N ASP A 49 -14.50 14.81 -4.71
CA ASP A 49 -15.89 15.22 -4.47
C ASP A 49 -16.47 14.67 -3.15
N GLU A 50 -15.73 13.86 -2.42
CA GLU A 50 -16.22 13.14 -1.25
C GLU A 50 -15.20 13.05 -0.12
N THR A 51 -15.71 12.85 1.09
CA THR A 51 -14.91 12.54 2.28
C THR A 51 -15.38 11.22 2.86
N THR A 52 -14.44 10.33 3.20
CA THR A 52 -14.78 9.07 3.86
C THR A 52 -15.24 9.29 5.31
N LYS A 53 -15.70 8.22 5.96
CA LYS A 53 -15.80 8.19 7.42
C LYS A 53 -14.41 8.45 8.03
N ALA A 54 -14.39 8.88 9.28
CA ALA A 54 -13.18 9.29 9.97
C ALA A 54 -12.43 8.15 10.67
N ASP A 55 -12.68 6.89 10.26
CA ASP A 55 -11.94 5.74 10.80
C ASP A 55 -10.44 5.88 10.54
N SER A 56 -9.62 5.48 11.51
CA SER A 56 -8.17 5.60 11.50
C SER A 56 -7.49 4.54 12.38
N ALA A 57 -6.18 4.42 12.27
CA ALA A 57 -5.34 3.52 13.05
C ALA A 57 -4.38 4.33 13.92
N LEU A 58 -4.51 4.21 15.24
CA LEU A 58 -3.66 4.92 16.20
C LEU A 58 -2.70 3.96 16.89
N VAL A 59 -1.43 4.34 17.02
CA VAL A 59 -0.45 3.57 17.79
C VAL A 59 -0.70 3.75 19.29
N VAL A 60 -0.88 2.64 20.02
CA VAL A 60 -1.13 2.64 21.47
C VAL A 60 -0.12 1.77 22.22
N GLY A 61 0.76 1.07 21.52
CA GLY A 61 1.79 0.22 22.06
C GLY A 61 2.86 -0.11 21.03
N LYS A 62 3.79 -1.00 21.39
CA LYS A 62 4.80 -1.49 20.42
C LYS A 62 4.15 -2.30 19.30
N ILE A 63 4.53 -1.98 18.06
CA ILE A 63 3.96 -2.60 16.86
C ILE A 63 4.49 -4.03 16.72
N THR A 64 3.59 -4.99 16.50
CA THR A 64 3.95 -6.40 16.28
C THR A 64 3.04 -7.04 15.24
N GLY A 65 3.58 -7.99 14.44
CA GLY A 65 2.85 -8.68 13.36
C GLY A 65 2.31 -10.07 13.71
N ALA A 66 2.46 -10.52 14.97
CA ALA A 66 2.09 -11.87 15.37
C ALA A 66 0.57 -12.12 15.33
N ASN A 67 0.19 -13.30 14.83
CA ASN A 67 -1.22 -13.75 14.74
C ASN A 67 -2.13 -12.81 13.92
N HIS A 68 -1.61 -12.23 12.86
CA HIS A 68 -2.35 -11.31 12.02
C HIS A 68 -3.55 -11.98 11.33
N PRO A 69 -4.77 -11.41 11.40
CA PRO A 69 -5.99 -12.07 10.90
C PRO A 69 -5.99 -12.34 9.40
N PHE A 70 -5.22 -11.58 8.61
CA PHE A 70 -5.13 -11.77 7.16
C PHE A 70 -4.51 -13.12 6.76
N VAL A 71 -3.75 -13.77 7.64
CA VAL A 71 -3.24 -15.12 7.41
C VAL A 71 -4.39 -16.13 7.28
N GLU A 72 -5.40 -16.06 8.15
CA GLU A 72 -6.58 -16.92 8.08
C GLU A 72 -7.47 -16.56 6.87
N HIS A 73 -7.56 -15.28 6.52
CA HIS A 73 -8.27 -14.86 5.30
C HIS A 73 -7.60 -15.42 4.04
N TYR A 74 -6.28 -15.40 3.97
CA TYR A 74 -5.51 -15.99 2.86
C TYR A 74 -5.69 -17.50 2.80
N LYS A 75 -5.60 -18.22 3.93
CA LYS A 75 -5.81 -19.69 3.96
C LYS A 75 -7.17 -20.07 3.36
N PHE A 76 -8.21 -19.30 3.66
CA PHE A 76 -9.53 -19.50 3.06
C PHE A 76 -9.48 -19.38 1.53
N LEU A 77 -8.81 -18.37 0.97
CA LEU A 77 -8.67 -18.20 -0.49
C LEU A 77 -7.86 -19.35 -1.10
N ARG A 78 -6.73 -19.69 -0.49
CA ARG A 78 -5.87 -20.81 -0.90
C ARG A 78 -6.66 -22.13 -1.00
N ASP A 79 -7.45 -22.44 0.02
CA ASP A 79 -8.21 -23.67 0.09
C ASP A 79 -9.35 -23.75 -0.96
N LEU A 80 -9.83 -22.60 -1.46
CA LEU A 80 -10.82 -22.55 -2.54
C LEU A 80 -10.24 -22.98 -3.89
N VAL A 81 -8.93 -22.85 -4.09
CA VAL A 81 -8.27 -23.14 -5.36
C VAL A 81 -7.25 -24.27 -5.29
N ALA A 82 -7.17 -24.97 -4.14
CA ALA A 82 -6.18 -26.00 -3.89
C ALA A 82 -6.18 -27.14 -4.94
N ASP A 83 -7.36 -27.45 -5.49
CA ASP A 83 -7.57 -28.53 -6.47
C ASP A 83 -7.77 -27.98 -7.91
N VAL A 84 -7.44 -26.70 -8.16
CA VAL A 84 -7.62 -26.06 -9.48
C VAL A 84 -6.27 -25.89 -10.17
N ASP A 85 -6.01 -26.72 -11.17
CA ASP A 85 -4.76 -26.70 -11.91
C ASP A 85 -4.49 -25.35 -12.60
N GLY A 86 -3.28 -24.84 -12.39
CA GLY A 86 -2.80 -23.61 -13.05
C GLY A 86 -3.48 -22.31 -12.58
N VAL A 87 -4.10 -22.34 -11.40
CA VAL A 87 -4.64 -21.15 -10.72
C VAL A 87 -3.89 -20.94 -9.40
N GLU A 88 -3.47 -19.71 -9.15
CA GLU A 88 -2.75 -19.31 -7.94
C GLU A 88 -3.55 -18.30 -7.12
N PRO A 89 -3.62 -18.43 -5.79
CA PRO A 89 -4.18 -17.41 -4.93
C PRO A 89 -3.18 -16.26 -4.79
N LYS A 90 -3.58 -15.08 -5.21
CA LYS A 90 -2.86 -13.82 -5.02
C LYS A 90 -3.46 -13.08 -3.81
N TYR A 91 -2.62 -12.43 -3.03
CA TYR A 91 -3.09 -11.67 -1.88
C TYR A 91 -2.59 -10.24 -1.89
N THR A 92 -3.36 -9.32 -1.30
CA THR A 92 -3.08 -7.89 -1.25
C THR A 92 -2.93 -7.42 0.19
N ILE A 93 -1.95 -6.57 0.46
CA ILE A 93 -1.77 -5.85 1.71
C ILE A 93 -1.37 -4.40 1.41
N PRO A 94 -1.63 -3.44 2.30
CA PRO A 94 -1.11 -2.08 2.13
C PRO A 94 0.41 -2.03 2.32
N ALA A 95 1.05 -1.03 1.68
CA ALA A 95 2.49 -0.81 1.76
C ALA A 95 2.94 -0.40 3.17
N PRO A 96 4.20 -0.71 3.57
CA PRO A 96 4.80 -0.21 4.80
C PRO A 96 4.80 1.32 4.89
N ALA A 97 5.09 2.01 3.79
CA ALA A 97 5.01 3.46 3.71
C ALA A 97 3.59 3.99 3.99
N GLN A 98 2.56 3.31 3.47
CA GLN A 98 1.16 3.66 3.71
C GLN A 98 0.81 3.55 5.21
N PHE A 99 1.35 2.54 5.89
CA PHE A 99 1.14 2.39 7.33
C PHE A 99 1.82 3.51 8.11
N TYR A 100 3.10 3.79 7.86
CA TYR A 100 3.78 4.89 8.53
C TYR A 100 3.11 6.23 8.25
N PHE A 101 2.64 6.45 7.02
CA PHE A 101 1.94 7.69 6.64
C PHE A 101 0.62 7.86 7.41
N GLU A 102 -0.10 6.76 7.70
CA GLU A 102 -1.27 6.79 8.58
C GLU A 102 -0.90 7.21 10.01
N LEU A 103 0.22 6.71 10.55
CA LEU A 103 0.66 7.04 11.92
C LEU A 103 1.12 8.50 12.11
N ILE A 104 1.30 9.25 11.02
CA ILE A 104 1.67 10.68 11.05
C ILE A 104 0.64 11.59 10.38
N ARG A 105 -0.57 11.10 10.17
CA ARG A 105 -1.61 11.79 9.36
C ARG A 105 -2.06 13.14 9.92
N ASP A 106 -1.98 13.33 11.23
CA ASP A 106 -2.36 14.55 11.93
C ASP A 106 -1.56 14.73 13.24
N ALA A 107 -1.78 15.85 13.93
CA ALA A 107 -1.03 16.20 15.13
C ALA A 107 -1.25 15.22 16.30
N GLU A 108 -2.45 14.68 16.46
CA GLU A 108 -2.77 13.70 17.51
C GLU A 108 -2.02 12.38 17.28
N HIS A 109 -2.01 11.90 16.04
CA HIS A 109 -1.26 10.70 15.65
C HIS A 109 0.24 10.88 15.86
N VAL A 110 0.80 12.03 15.47
CA VAL A 110 2.23 12.33 15.69
C VAL A 110 2.58 12.41 17.17
N GLU A 111 1.75 13.05 18.01
CA GLU A 111 1.97 13.12 19.47
C GLU A 111 1.96 11.73 20.09
N GLN A 112 0.97 10.92 19.73
CA GLN A 112 0.85 9.56 20.26
C GLN A 112 1.99 8.66 19.78
N LEU A 113 2.37 8.76 18.50
CA LEU A 113 3.52 8.05 17.96
C LEU A 113 4.79 8.38 18.73
N ASN A 114 5.09 9.67 18.96
CA ASN A 114 6.26 10.12 19.69
C ASN A 114 6.26 9.69 21.17
N THR A 115 5.08 9.51 21.78
CA THR A 115 4.93 8.99 23.14
C THR A 115 5.37 7.53 23.24
N ILE A 116 5.00 6.70 22.26
CA ILE A 116 5.35 5.27 22.22
C ILE A 116 6.75 5.06 21.64
N TYR A 117 7.12 5.87 20.64
CA TYR A 117 8.37 5.79 19.90
C TYR A 117 9.09 7.14 19.86
N PRO A 118 9.83 7.49 20.91
CA PRO A 118 10.65 8.71 20.93
C PRO A 118 11.83 8.66 19.95
N ASP A 119 12.16 7.47 19.42
CA ASP A 119 13.21 7.24 18.44
C ASP A 119 12.62 6.74 17.13
N PHE A 120 12.87 7.47 16.04
CA PHE A 120 12.45 7.12 14.69
C PHE A 120 13.01 5.76 14.22
N ALA A 121 14.26 5.43 14.60
CA ALA A 121 14.85 4.15 14.22
C ALA A 121 14.08 2.96 14.84
N ALA A 122 13.54 3.13 16.05
CA ALA A 122 12.78 2.10 16.74
C ALA A 122 11.42 1.86 16.07
N VAL A 123 10.67 2.90 15.68
CA VAL A 123 9.39 2.70 14.97
C VAL A 123 9.62 2.09 13.59
N ARG A 124 10.66 2.52 12.86
CA ARG A 124 11.04 1.97 11.57
C ARG A 124 11.34 0.47 11.66
N GLU A 125 12.13 0.06 12.67
CA GLU A 125 12.47 -1.35 12.86
C GLU A 125 11.25 -2.18 13.27
N ASP A 126 10.40 -1.70 14.19
CA ASP A 126 9.21 -2.44 14.61
C ASP A 126 8.19 -2.59 13.43
N ILE A 127 8.01 -1.57 12.60
CA ILE A 127 7.19 -1.67 11.38
C ILE A 127 7.76 -2.73 10.43
N LYS A 128 9.07 -2.67 10.16
CA LYS A 128 9.76 -3.66 9.33
C LYS A 128 9.53 -5.08 9.84
N GLN A 129 9.78 -5.32 11.12
CA GLN A 129 9.64 -6.65 11.73
C GLN A 129 8.18 -7.14 11.74
N ALA A 130 7.22 -6.23 12.00
CA ALA A 130 5.80 -6.58 11.96
C ALA A 130 5.35 -7.01 10.56
N TYR A 131 5.73 -6.27 9.52
CA TYR A 131 5.44 -6.66 8.13
C TYR A 131 6.11 -7.97 7.74
N LEU A 132 7.40 -8.14 8.06
CA LEU A 132 8.14 -9.37 7.74
C LEU A 132 7.53 -10.59 8.44
N GLN A 133 7.05 -10.44 9.68
CA GLN A 133 6.34 -11.53 10.38
C GLN A 133 5.06 -11.93 9.64
N VAL A 134 4.20 -10.96 9.27
CA VAL A 134 2.96 -11.24 8.54
C VAL A 134 3.25 -11.86 7.17
N ILE A 135 4.25 -11.34 6.45
CA ILE A 135 4.64 -11.87 5.12
C ILE A 135 5.21 -13.29 5.26
N GLN A 136 6.00 -13.57 6.30
CA GLN A 136 6.50 -14.92 6.56
C GLN A 136 5.35 -15.89 6.86
N ASP A 137 4.41 -15.50 7.72
CA ASP A 137 3.24 -16.33 8.06
C ASP A 137 2.35 -16.60 6.82
N LEU A 138 2.17 -15.62 5.95
CA LEU A 138 1.48 -15.79 4.66
C LEU A 138 2.24 -16.72 3.72
N TYR A 139 3.57 -16.58 3.64
CA TYR A 139 4.44 -17.42 2.82
C TYR A 139 4.41 -18.88 3.31
N ASP A 140 4.47 -19.11 4.61
CA ASP A 140 4.38 -20.43 5.24
C ASP A 140 2.98 -21.04 5.04
N ALA A 141 1.95 -20.21 4.96
CA ALA A 141 0.60 -20.64 4.58
C ALA A 141 0.48 -20.97 3.08
N GLY A 142 1.51 -20.73 2.26
CA GLY A 142 1.55 -21.08 0.85
C GLY A 142 1.50 -19.91 -0.13
N LEU A 143 1.51 -18.64 0.32
CA LEU A 143 1.53 -17.49 -0.57
C LEU A 143 2.82 -17.45 -1.41
N ARG A 144 2.68 -17.17 -2.71
CA ARG A 144 3.82 -17.01 -3.63
C ARG A 144 3.75 -15.71 -4.43
N THR A 145 2.58 -15.09 -4.50
CA THR A 145 2.38 -13.79 -5.18
C THR A 145 1.68 -12.83 -4.23
N LEU A 146 2.42 -11.81 -3.78
CA LEU A 146 1.94 -10.73 -2.94
C LEU A 146 1.84 -9.44 -3.77
N GLN A 147 0.71 -8.77 -3.71
CA GLN A 147 0.61 -7.38 -4.16
C GLN A 147 0.59 -6.45 -2.96
N VAL A 148 1.38 -5.40 -3.03
CA VAL A 148 1.41 -4.33 -2.03
C VAL A 148 0.76 -3.11 -2.64
N ASP A 149 -0.32 -2.64 -2.03
CA ASP A 149 -1.06 -1.48 -2.51
C ASP A 149 -0.53 -0.21 -1.84
N ASP A 150 -0.05 0.75 -2.65
CA ASP A 150 0.65 1.93 -2.18
C ASP A 150 0.10 3.23 -2.79
N CYS A 151 -0.78 3.90 -2.06
CA CYS A 151 -1.29 5.22 -2.44
C CYS A 151 -0.33 6.37 -2.05
N THR A 152 0.75 6.11 -1.31
CA THR A 152 1.69 7.17 -0.90
C THR A 152 2.39 7.79 -2.10
N TRP A 153 2.75 7.00 -3.09
CA TRP A 153 3.28 7.50 -4.35
C TRP A 153 2.29 8.40 -5.10
N GLY A 154 0.99 8.11 -4.97
CA GLY A 154 -0.07 8.92 -5.57
C GLY A 154 -0.15 10.33 -4.99
N VAL A 155 0.07 10.51 -3.67
CA VAL A 155 0.06 11.86 -3.08
C VAL A 155 1.29 12.68 -3.44
N LEU A 156 2.43 12.03 -3.76
CA LEU A 156 3.67 12.71 -4.16
C LEU A 156 3.61 13.31 -5.57
N VAL A 157 2.64 12.95 -6.38
CA VAL A 157 2.45 13.55 -7.71
C VAL A 157 1.39 14.65 -7.71
N ASP A 158 0.71 14.89 -6.58
CA ASP A 158 -0.29 15.93 -6.42
C ASP A 158 0.31 17.22 -5.85
N ASP A 159 0.43 18.23 -6.70
CA ASP A 159 1.01 19.52 -6.34
C ASP A 159 0.20 20.26 -5.25
N ASN A 160 -1.12 20.06 -5.17
CA ASN A 160 -1.96 20.69 -4.16
C ASN A 160 -1.67 20.08 -2.79
N PHE A 161 -1.60 18.75 -2.71
CA PHE A 161 -1.21 18.05 -1.48
C PHE A 161 0.17 18.52 -0.99
N LEU A 162 1.17 18.49 -1.87
CA LEU A 162 2.55 18.87 -1.51
C LEU A 162 2.68 20.32 -1.08
N THR A 163 1.94 21.23 -1.72
CA THR A 163 1.92 22.65 -1.36
C THR A 163 1.30 22.84 0.03
N ALA A 164 0.17 22.19 0.32
CA ALA A 164 -0.49 22.26 1.62
C ALA A 164 0.37 21.67 2.74
N TRP A 165 0.98 20.51 2.50
CA TRP A 165 1.86 19.83 3.44
C TRP A 165 3.13 20.66 3.73
N GLY A 166 3.74 21.24 2.69
CA GLY A 166 4.93 22.08 2.81
C GLY A 166 4.67 23.39 3.54
N ALA A 167 3.52 24.03 3.29
CA ALA A 167 3.16 25.27 3.93
C ALA A 167 3.15 25.18 5.47
N ALA A 168 2.68 24.05 6.02
CA ALA A 168 2.69 23.82 7.45
C ALA A 168 4.10 23.71 8.05
N GLN A 169 5.12 23.45 7.22
CA GLN A 169 6.51 23.23 7.62
C GLN A 169 7.48 24.30 7.10
N GLY A 170 6.98 25.28 6.35
CA GLY A 170 7.82 26.30 5.71
C GLY A 170 8.71 25.75 4.59
N LYS A 171 8.31 24.67 3.94
CA LYS A 171 9.04 23.99 2.87
C LYS A 171 8.36 24.18 1.51
N SER A 172 9.15 24.14 0.45
CA SER A 172 8.63 24.07 -0.92
C SER A 172 8.08 22.66 -1.23
N LYS A 173 7.16 22.58 -2.19
CA LYS A 173 6.62 21.30 -2.65
C LYS A 173 7.68 20.29 -3.11
N ASP A 174 8.76 20.77 -3.74
CA ASP A 174 9.84 19.92 -4.25
C ASP A 174 10.75 19.40 -3.13
N GLU A 175 10.92 20.15 -2.04
CA GLU A 175 11.59 19.66 -0.83
C GLU A 175 10.75 18.58 -0.15
N VAL A 176 9.44 18.83 0.02
CA VAL A 176 8.50 17.84 0.59
C VAL A 176 8.48 16.57 -0.24
N ARG A 177 8.38 16.69 -1.57
CA ARG A 177 8.36 15.53 -2.48
C ARG A 177 9.60 14.65 -2.28
N ARG A 178 10.78 15.23 -2.26
CA ARG A 178 12.04 14.49 -2.08
C ARG A 178 12.10 13.82 -0.71
N GLU A 179 11.82 14.55 0.36
CA GLU A 179 11.87 14.00 1.72
C GLU A 179 10.88 12.85 1.91
N LEU A 180 9.65 13.00 1.41
CA LEU A 180 8.65 11.94 1.52
C LEU A 180 8.95 10.75 0.58
N ALA A 181 9.47 11.00 -0.63
CA ALA A 181 9.88 9.93 -1.54
C ALA A 181 10.99 9.06 -0.93
N ASP A 182 12.03 9.69 -0.37
CA ASP A 182 13.12 9.00 0.32
C ASP A 182 12.59 8.21 1.53
N LEU A 183 11.67 8.81 2.29
CA LEU A 183 11.04 8.19 3.45
C LEU A 183 10.22 6.95 3.06
N PHE A 184 9.33 7.09 2.07
CA PHE A 184 8.45 6.01 1.62
C PHE A 184 9.25 4.87 0.99
N LEU A 185 10.22 5.20 0.14
CA LEU A 185 11.13 4.22 -0.43
C LEU A 185 11.88 3.44 0.66
N THR A 186 12.30 4.14 1.71
CA THR A 186 13.00 3.52 2.84
C THR A 186 12.13 2.50 3.55
N PHE A 187 10.89 2.85 3.94
CA PHE A 187 9.98 1.92 4.62
C PHE A 187 9.64 0.71 3.74
N ASN A 188 9.37 0.95 2.47
CA ASN A 188 9.03 -0.10 1.52
C ASN A 188 10.21 -1.06 1.30
N ASN A 189 11.39 -0.54 0.99
CA ASN A 189 12.57 -1.35 0.69
C ASN A 189 13.11 -2.09 1.93
N ASP A 190 12.95 -1.55 3.13
CA ASP A 190 13.28 -2.27 4.38
C ASP A 190 12.54 -3.60 4.48
N VAL A 191 11.33 -3.67 3.95
CA VAL A 191 10.53 -4.90 3.91
C VAL A 191 10.82 -5.70 2.66
N TYR A 192 10.70 -5.09 1.45
CA TYR A 192 10.72 -5.82 0.19
C TYR A 192 12.05 -6.53 -0.10
N GLN A 193 13.18 -5.97 0.38
CA GLN A 193 14.50 -6.58 0.25
C GLN A 193 14.75 -7.75 1.20
N ASN A 194 13.85 -7.97 2.19
CA ASN A 194 14.01 -8.96 3.24
C ASN A 194 12.89 -10.02 3.26
N VAL A 195 12.06 -10.07 2.24
CA VAL A 195 10.99 -11.09 2.12
C VAL A 195 11.56 -12.49 1.84
N PRO A 196 10.80 -13.56 2.11
CA PRO A 196 11.22 -14.92 1.81
C PRO A 196 11.64 -15.11 0.34
N ALA A 197 12.71 -15.86 0.12
CA ALA A 197 13.15 -16.22 -1.22
C ALA A 197 12.05 -17.02 -1.95
N GLY A 198 11.73 -16.63 -3.18
CA GLY A 198 10.67 -17.24 -3.99
C GLY A 198 9.28 -16.62 -3.80
N LEU A 199 9.14 -15.59 -2.96
CA LEU A 199 7.95 -14.74 -2.96
C LEU A 199 8.09 -13.66 -4.05
N THR A 200 7.10 -13.58 -4.93
CA THR A 200 6.97 -12.47 -5.87
C THR A 200 6.25 -11.31 -5.19
N VAL A 201 6.88 -10.15 -5.10
CA VAL A 201 6.29 -8.92 -4.55
C VAL A 201 6.05 -7.94 -5.68
N ASN A 202 4.80 -7.55 -5.88
CA ASN A 202 4.40 -6.54 -6.84
C ASN A 202 3.82 -5.34 -6.10
N THR A 203 3.99 -4.13 -6.61
CA THR A 203 3.32 -2.95 -6.06
C THR A 203 2.21 -2.46 -6.98
N HIS A 204 1.12 -1.97 -6.40
CA HIS A 204 0.08 -1.23 -7.10
C HIS A 204 0.10 0.23 -6.66
N VAL A 205 0.15 1.13 -7.62
CA VAL A 205 0.08 2.57 -7.38
C VAL A 205 -1.13 3.14 -8.07
N CYS A 206 -2.05 3.66 -7.26
CA CYS A 206 -3.24 4.38 -7.74
C CYS A 206 -3.28 5.83 -7.24
N ARG A 207 -4.33 6.52 -7.61
CA ARG A 207 -4.61 7.89 -7.15
C ARG A 207 -5.86 7.97 -6.28
N GLY A 208 -6.21 6.84 -5.69
CA GLY A 208 -7.43 6.67 -4.89
C GLY A 208 -8.65 6.33 -5.75
N ASN A 209 -9.55 5.56 -5.16
CA ASN A 209 -10.86 5.27 -5.74
C ASN A 209 -11.88 5.07 -4.59
N PHE A 210 -12.80 6.01 -4.48
CA PHE A 210 -13.91 5.94 -3.52
C PHE A 210 -15.16 6.52 -4.18
N HIS A 211 -16.24 5.73 -4.28
CA HIS A 211 -17.48 6.09 -4.98
C HIS A 211 -17.24 6.66 -6.40
N SER A 212 -16.27 6.08 -7.13
CA SER A 212 -15.87 6.51 -8.47
C SER A 212 -15.20 7.90 -8.55
N THR A 213 -14.67 8.42 -7.44
CA THR A 213 -13.82 9.62 -7.43
C THR A 213 -12.40 9.32 -6.97
N TRP A 214 -11.46 10.24 -7.16
CA TRP A 214 -10.02 10.09 -6.86
C TRP A 214 -9.57 11.00 -5.73
N ALA A 215 -8.43 10.69 -5.12
CA ALA A 215 -7.83 11.48 -4.05
C ALA A 215 -6.70 12.39 -4.55
N SER A 216 -5.95 11.99 -5.59
CA SER A 216 -4.80 12.73 -6.10
C SER A 216 -4.76 12.76 -7.62
N SER A 217 -3.99 13.70 -8.19
CA SER A 217 -3.83 13.88 -9.62
C SER A 217 -2.40 14.28 -9.96
N GLY A 218 -1.82 13.68 -11.00
CA GLY A 218 -0.47 13.97 -11.48
C GLY A 218 0.17 12.77 -12.17
N GLY A 219 1.10 13.02 -13.08
CA GLY A 219 1.87 11.98 -13.78
C GLY A 219 3.05 11.47 -12.95
N TYR A 220 3.59 10.31 -13.30
CA TYR A 220 4.68 9.65 -12.55
C TYR A 220 6.05 10.33 -12.68
N ALA A 221 6.27 11.24 -13.63
CA ALA A 221 7.57 11.82 -13.92
C ALA A 221 8.34 12.35 -12.68
N PRO A 222 7.71 13.06 -11.71
CA PRO A 222 8.43 13.61 -10.55
C PRO A 222 8.96 12.58 -9.54
N ILE A 223 8.49 11.32 -9.63
CA ILE A 223 8.84 10.23 -8.69
C ILE A 223 9.36 8.98 -9.42
N ALA A 224 9.56 9.08 -10.74
CA ALA A 224 9.86 7.92 -11.56
C ALA A 224 11.16 7.23 -11.14
N LYS A 225 12.18 8.00 -10.81
CA LYS A 225 13.48 7.48 -10.40
C LYS A 225 13.37 6.63 -9.13
N GLU A 226 12.76 7.16 -8.09
CA GLU A 226 12.60 6.50 -6.80
C GLU A 226 11.65 5.30 -6.93
N LEU A 227 10.44 5.51 -7.46
CA LEU A 227 9.44 4.46 -7.61
C LEU A 227 9.89 3.37 -8.59
N LEU A 228 10.17 3.73 -9.85
CA LEU A 228 10.38 2.76 -10.93
C LEU A 228 11.82 2.26 -11.00
N GLY A 229 12.78 3.11 -10.60
CA GLY A 229 14.20 2.78 -10.62
C GLY A 229 14.70 2.07 -9.36
N GLU A 230 14.22 2.45 -8.18
CA GLU A 230 14.86 2.07 -6.91
C GLU A 230 13.99 1.18 -5.99
N GLU A 231 12.66 1.14 -6.15
CA GLU A 231 11.81 0.30 -5.30
C GLU A 231 12.03 -1.19 -5.58
N ALA A 232 12.21 -1.99 -4.54
CA ALA A 232 12.65 -3.39 -4.62
C ALA A 232 11.49 -4.38 -4.86
N VAL A 233 10.69 -4.16 -5.91
CA VAL A 233 9.58 -5.01 -6.33
C VAL A 233 9.86 -5.75 -7.64
N ASN A 234 9.08 -6.79 -7.93
CA ASN A 234 9.19 -7.57 -9.17
C ASN A 234 8.39 -6.93 -10.32
N ALA A 235 7.26 -6.30 -10.02
CA ALA A 235 6.43 -5.65 -11.03
C ALA A 235 5.61 -4.49 -10.44
N TYR A 236 5.23 -3.58 -11.33
CA TYR A 236 4.39 -2.43 -11.06
C TYR A 236 3.02 -2.58 -11.72
N PHE A 237 1.95 -2.35 -10.98
CA PHE A 237 0.59 -2.23 -11.47
C PHE A 237 0.20 -0.75 -11.39
N LEU A 238 0.26 -0.05 -12.52
CA LEU A 238 0.19 1.40 -12.57
C LEU A 238 -1.12 1.88 -13.20
N GLU A 239 -1.72 2.92 -12.62
CA GLU A 239 -2.90 3.58 -13.16
C GLU A 239 -2.50 4.49 -14.34
N PHE A 240 -3.05 4.19 -15.53
CA PHE A 240 -2.93 4.98 -16.76
C PHE A 240 -4.28 5.09 -17.49
N ASP A 241 -5.35 5.19 -16.72
CA ASP A 241 -6.74 5.13 -17.20
C ASP A 241 -7.26 6.46 -17.76
N THR A 242 -6.64 7.58 -17.39
CA THR A 242 -7.04 8.94 -17.79
C THR A 242 -5.84 9.87 -17.89
N ASP A 243 -6.03 11.08 -18.43
CA ASP A 243 -5.00 12.13 -18.52
C ASP A 243 -4.38 12.53 -17.17
N ARG A 244 -5.05 12.22 -16.04
CA ARG A 244 -4.51 12.42 -14.68
C ARG A 244 -3.21 11.65 -14.44
N ALA A 245 -3.03 10.52 -15.13
CA ALA A 245 -1.83 9.69 -14.99
C ALA A 245 -0.61 10.24 -15.75
N GLY A 246 -0.79 11.23 -16.61
CA GLY A 246 0.27 11.74 -17.50
C GLY A 246 0.61 10.77 -18.63
N GLY A 247 1.76 10.99 -19.25
CA GLY A 247 2.26 10.16 -20.36
C GLY A 247 3.04 8.93 -19.88
N PHE A 248 3.55 8.16 -20.83
CA PHE A 248 4.30 6.91 -20.60
C PHE A 248 5.82 7.12 -20.50
N GLU A 249 6.33 8.32 -20.71
CA GLU A 249 7.76 8.64 -20.68
C GLU A 249 8.45 8.20 -19.38
N PRO A 250 7.82 8.31 -18.19
CA PRO A 250 8.42 7.87 -16.93
C PRO A 250 8.76 6.37 -16.88
N LEU A 251 8.13 5.54 -17.71
CA LEU A 251 8.41 4.11 -17.76
C LEU A 251 9.84 3.79 -18.24
N ALA A 252 10.55 4.77 -18.83
CA ALA A 252 11.96 4.64 -19.17
C ALA A 252 12.86 4.44 -17.93
N GLU A 253 12.39 4.84 -16.75
CA GLU A 253 13.13 4.66 -15.48
C GLU A 253 12.95 3.26 -14.87
N VAL A 254 12.09 2.41 -15.43
CA VAL A 254 11.89 1.06 -14.91
C VAL A 254 13.19 0.25 -15.02
N THR A 255 13.65 -0.23 -13.87
CA THR A 255 14.86 -1.08 -13.83
C THR A 255 14.68 -2.34 -14.69
N PRO A 256 15.64 -2.67 -15.55
CA PRO A 256 15.57 -3.87 -16.39
C PRO A 256 15.26 -5.14 -15.60
N GLY A 257 14.36 -5.97 -16.14
CA GLY A 257 13.91 -7.22 -15.52
C GLY A 257 12.66 -7.11 -14.66
N LYS A 258 12.16 -5.91 -14.38
CA LYS A 258 10.88 -5.70 -13.70
C LYS A 258 9.71 -5.66 -14.69
N GLY A 259 8.57 -6.20 -14.26
CA GLY A 259 7.32 -6.16 -15.03
C GLY A 259 6.57 -4.83 -14.87
N VAL A 260 5.79 -4.46 -15.89
CA VAL A 260 4.85 -3.33 -15.81
C VAL A 260 3.49 -3.78 -16.34
N VAL A 261 2.46 -3.56 -15.54
CA VAL A 261 1.05 -3.75 -15.92
C VAL A 261 0.39 -2.39 -15.99
N LEU A 262 -0.08 -2.03 -17.19
CA LEU A 262 -0.76 -0.76 -17.46
C LEU A 262 -2.25 -0.91 -17.23
N GLY A 263 -2.78 -0.23 -16.21
CA GLY A 263 -4.21 -0.11 -15.94
C GLY A 263 -4.85 0.92 -16.88
N LEU A 264 -5.26 0.49 -18.06
CA LEU A 264 -5.80 1.35 -19.13
C LEU A 264 -7.31 1.52 -19.08
N LEU A 265 -8.00 0.79 -18.21
CA LEU A 265 -9.45 0.87 -18.03
C LEU A 265 -9.76 1.47 -16.66
N THR A 266 -10.65 2.46 -16.67
CA THR A 266 -11.09 3.09 -15.42
C THR A 266 -12.33 2.41 -14.84
N SER A 267 -12.43 2.44 -13.50
CA SER A 267 -13.67 2.14 -12.75
C SER A 267 -14.39 3.43 -12.27
N LYS A 268 -13.88 4.60 -12.68
CA LYS A 268 -14.35 5.93 -12.27
C LYS A 268 -15.17 6.58 -13.38
#